data_45fb65d8ecc6d03eec53d9457f67fb8c
#
_entry.id   45fb65d8ecc6d03eec53d9457f67fb8c
#
_cell.length_a   1.000
_cell.length_b   1.000
_cell.length_c   1.000
_cell.angle_alpha   90.00
_cell.angle_beta   90.00
_cell.angle_gamma   90.00
#
_symmetry.space_group_name_H-M   'P 1'
#
loop_
_entity.id
_entity.type
_entity.pdbx_description
1 polymer ?
#
loop_
_entity_poly.entity_id
_entity_poly.type
_entity_poly.pdbx_seq_one_letter_code
_entity_poly.pdbx_strand_id
1 'polypeptide(L)' 'MKNTYLTTSETRYIKSVIVGAGYNITSLASAIGMGREILSARINGKTDFSRREMNDIAKVLHKRPQDIFFAI' A
#
# COMPACT_ATOMS: atom_id res chain seq x y z
N MET A 1 0.33 15.96 14.21
CA MET A 1 0.38 15.80 12.74
C MET A 1 0.23 14.35 12.37
N LYS A 2 -0.58 14.09 11.37
CA LYS A 2 -0.82 12.71 10.95
C LYS A 2 0.39 12.15 10.20
N ASN A 3 0.77 10.94 10.57
CA ASN A 3 1.90 10.26 9.98
C ASN A 3 1.36 9.13 9.07
N THR A 4 1.77 9.13 7.80
CA THR A 4 1.32 8.13 6.84
C THR A 4 2.35 7.03 6.62
N TYR A 5 3.39 6.99 7.44
CA TYR A 5 4.32 5.86 7.44
C TYR A 5 3.62 4.64 8.03
N LEU A 6 3.77 3.50 7.38
CA LEU A 6 3.17 2.28 7.90
C LEU A 6 3.98 1.73 9.07
N THR A 7 3.28 1.25 10.07
CA THR A 7 3.90 0.50 11.16
C THR A 7 4.21 -0.92 10.68
N THR A 8 4.97 -1.66 11.50
CA THR A 8 5.27 -3.06 11.17
C THR A 8 4.01 -3.89 11.01
N SER A 9 3.02 -3.68 11.89
CA SER A 9 1.76 -4.41 11.82
C SER A 9 1.00 -4.07 10.54
N GLU A 10 0.97 -2.80 10.18
CA GLU A 10 0.30 -2.37 8.96
C GLU A 10 0.98 -2.91 7.72
N THR A 11 2.32 -2.91 7.71
CA THR A 11 3.08 -3.49 6.61
C THR A 11 2.73 -4.96 6.43
N ARG A 12 2.69 -5.71 7.52
CA ARG A 12 2.36 -7.13 7.47
C ARG A 12 0.95 -7.34 6.94
N TYR A 13 0.02 -6.52 7.40
CA TYR A 13 -1.37 -6.63 6.98
C TYR A 13 -1.54 -6.33 5.49
N ILE A 14 -0.96 -5.22 5.02
CA ILE A 14 -1.14 -4.85 3.62
C ILE A 14 -0.46 -5.85 2.69
N LYS A 15 0.67 -6.43 3.10
CA LYS A 15 1.30 -7.48 2.30
C LYS A 15 0.37 -8.68 2.15
N SER A 16 -0.33 -9.06 3.20
CA SER A 16 -1.27 -10.18 3.11
C SER A 16 -2.45 -9.84 2.22
N VAL A 17 -2.92 -8.60 2.23
CA VAL A 17 -4.02 -8.18 1.37
C VAL A 17 -3.57 -8.22 -0.10
N ILE A 18 -2.36 -7.75 -0.38
CA ILE A 18 -1.82 -7.75 -1.75
C ILE A 18 -1.74 -9.18 -2.28
N VAL A 19 -1.17 -10.08 -1.51
CA VAL A 19 -1.03 -11.49 -1.91
C VAL A 19 -2.41 -12.13 -2.07
N GLY A 20 -3.31 -11.86 -1.13
CA GLY A 20 -4.67 -12.41 -1.19
C GLY A 20 -5.44 -11.95 -2.41
N ALA A 21 -5.12 -10.79 -2.96
CA ALA A 21 -5.75 -10.27 -4.16
C ALA A 21 -5.08 -10.76 -5.45
N GLY A 22 -4.04 -11.59 -5.32
CA GLY A 22 -3.34 -12.13 -6.49
C GLY A 22 -2.25 -11.24 -7.04
N TYR A 23 -1.79 -10.27 -6.26
CA TYR A 23 -0.74 -9.34 -6.66
C TYR A 23 0.55 -9.61 -5.88
N ASN A 24 1.64 -9.09 -6.38
CA ASN A 24 2.87 -8.92 -5.62
C ASN A 24 3.30 -7.45 -5.75
N ILE A 25 4.41 -7.09 -5.12
CA ILE A 25 4.86 -5.70 -5.15
C ILE A 25 5.09 -5.23 -6.58
N THR A 26 5.72 -6.07 -7.41
CA THR A 26 6.03 -5.71 -8.80
C THR A 26 4.75 -5.48 -9.62
N SER A 27 3.81 -6.41 -9.53
CA SER A 27 2.58 -6.30 -10.33
C SER A 27 1.68 -5.16 -9.82
N LEU A 28 1.63 -4.95 -8.51
CA LEU A 28 0.86 -3.84 -7.96
C LEU A 28 1.47 -2.50 -8.37
N ALA A 29 2.79 -2.38 -8.29
CA ALA A 29 3.46 -1.15 -8.70
C ALA A 29 3.15 -0.83 -10.16
N SER A 30 3.22 -1.84 -11.02
CA SER A 30 2.90 -1.68 -12.42
C SER A 30 1.44 -1.21 -12.61
N ALA A 31 0.52 -1.79 -11.86
CA ALA A 31 -0.90 -1.47 -11.99
C ALA A 31 -1.21 -0.03 -11.60
N ILE A 32 -0.47 0.55 -10.67
CA ILE A 32 -0.71 1.92 -10.23
C ILE A 32 0.28 2.92 -10.83
N GLY A 33 1.14 2.47 -11.75
CA GLY A 33 2.07 3.36 -12.43
C GLY A 33 3.19 3.87 -11.54
N MET A 34 3.62 3.07 -10.58
CA MET A 34 4.66 3.44 -9.63
C MET A 34 5.88 2.54 -9.80
N GLY A 35 7.07 3.06 -9.53
CA GLY A 35 8.27 2.24 -9.52
C GLY A 35 8.22 1.20 -8.42
N ARG A 36 8.70 -0.01 -8.70
CA ARG A 36 8.67 -1.11 -7.74
C ARG A 36 9.40 -0.75 -6.44
N GLU A 37 10.56 -0.12 -6.58
CA GLU A 37 11.37 0.22 -5.40
C GLU A 37 10.70 1.31 -4.57
N ILE A 38 10.01 2.23 -5.24
CA ILE A 38 9.29 3.28 -4.55
C ILE A 38 8.13 2.68 -3.75
N LEU A 39 7.37 1.80 -4.36
CA LEU A 39 6.26 1.16 -3.67
C LEU A 39 6.75 0.30 -2.51
N SER A 40 7.85 -0.44 -2.72
CA SER A 40 8.43 -1.26 -1.67
C SER A 40 8.82 -0.43 -0.46
N ALA A 41 9.45 0.73 -0.67
CA ALA A 41 9.84 1.59 0.43
C ALA A 41 8.63 2.10 1.20
N ARG A 42 7.57 2.46 0.50
CA ARG A 42 6.35 2.94 1.16
C ARG A 42 5.67 1.83 1.97
N ILE A 43 5.59 0.64 1.41
CA ILE A 43 4.94 -0.48 2.10
C ILE A 43 5.74 -0.91 3.33
N ASN A 44 7.06 -0.81 3.26
CA ASN A 44 7.91 -1.18 4.39
C ASN A 44 8.07 -0.07 5.42
N GLY A 45 7.34 1.02 5.27
CA GLY A 45 7.33 2.09 6.26
C GLY A 45 8.52 3.02 6.22
N LYS A 46 9.33 2.96 5.18
CA LYS A 46 10.51 3.82 5.05
C LYS A 46 10.18 5.19 4.52
N THR A 47 9.12 5.29 3.71
CA THR A 47 8.61 6.55 3.20
C THR A 47 7.10 6.55 3.36
N ASP A 48 6.50 7.75 3.39
CA ASP A 48 5.06 7.85 3.61
C ASP A 48 4.29 7.71 2.30
N PHE A 49 3.02 7.30 2.44
CA PHE A 49 2.09 7.27 1.32
C PHE A 49 1.41 8.61 1.15
N SER A 50 1.14 9.00 -0.10
CA SER A 50 0.21 10.07 -0.36
C SER A 50 -1.22 9.51 -0.35
N ARG A 51 -2.19 10.40 -0.16
CA ARG A 51 -3.60 10.00 -0.21
C ARG A 51 -3.95 9.39 -1.56
N ARG A 52 -3.43 9.98 -2.64
CA ARG A 52 -3.70 9.48 -3.98
C ARG A 52 -3.17 8.07 -4.17
N GLU A 53 -1.95 7.80 -3.68
CA GLU A 53 -1.37 6.48 -3.79
C GLU A 53 -2.19 5.44 -3.03
N MET A 54 -2.65 5.80 -1.84
CA MET A 54 -3.49 4.90 -1.05
C MET A 54 -4.79 4.59 -1.77
N ASN A 55 -5.40 5.61 -2.37
CA ASN A 55 -6.64 5.40 -3.13
C ASN A 55 -6.41 4.54 -4.36
N ASP A 56 -5.31 4.74 -5.06
CA ASP A 56 -4.99 3.94 -6.25
C ASP A 56 -4.80 2.46 -5.88
N ILE A 57 -4.08 2.20 -4.80
CA ILE A 57 -3.87 0.83 -4.33
C ILE A 57 -5.19 0.20 -3.95
N ALA A 58 -6.01 0.90 -3.19
CA ALA A 58 -7.30 0.37 -2.76
C ALA A 58 -8.19 0.04 -3.95
N LYS A 59 -8.19 0.91 -4.96
CA LYS A 59 -8.99 0.69 -6.17
C LYS A 59 -8.55 -0.57 -6.91
N VAL A 60 -7.25 -0.76 -7.07
CA VAL A 60 -6.72 -1.95 -7.75
C VAL A 60 -7.07 -3.22 -6.98
N LEU A 61 -6.99 -3.16 -5.65
CA LEU A 61 -7.27 -4.31 -4.81
C LEU A 61 -8.77 -4.51 -4.54
N HIS A 62 -9.61 -3.64 -5.09
CA HIS A 62 -11.08 -3.69 -4.91
C HIS A 62 -11.48 -3.63 -3.45
N LYS A 63 -10.83 -2.72 -2.71
CA LYS A 63 -11.10 -2.51 -1.29
C LYS A 63 -11.22 -1.03 -1.02
N ARG A 64 -11.79 -0.68 0.14
CA ARG A 64 -11.83 0.71 0.54
C ARG A 64 -10.49 1.08 1.19
N PRO A 65 -10.03 2.32 1.02
CA PRO A 65 -8.75 2.72 1.64
C PRO A 65 -8.71 2.46 3.13
N GLN A 66 -9.81 2.70 3.85
CA GLN A 66 -9.82 2.49 5.30
C GLN A 66 -9.75 1.03 5.69
N ASP A 67 -10.02 0.10 4.77
CA ASP A 67 -9.88 -1.32 5.03
C ASP A 67 -8.44 -1.79 4.93
N ILE A 68 -7.60 -1.00 4.26
CA ILE A 68 -6.20 -1.34 4.04
C ILE A 68 -5.30 -0.49 4.93
N PHE A 69 -5.58 0.81 4.98
CA PHE A 69 -4.76 1.78 5.70
C PHE A 69 -5.50 2.25 6.95
N PHE A 70 -5.77 1.30 7.84
CA PHE A 70 -6.67 1.55 8.96
C PHE A 70 -6.10 2.49 10.02
N ALA A 71 -4.81 2.76 9.99
CA ALA A 71 -4.19 3.67 10.94
C ALA A 71 -4.17 5.12 10.44
N ILE A 72 -4.77 5.39 9.30
CA ILE A 72 -4.73 6.72 8.68
C ILE A 72 -6.11 7.43 8.68
#